data_931f04ef868f4c17a404c30b54f3b006
#
_entry.id   931f04ef868f4c17a404c30b54f3b006
#
_cell.length_a   1.000
_cell.length_b   1.000
_cell.length_c   1.000
_cell.angle_alpha   90.00
_cell.angle_beta   90.00
_cell.angle_gamma   90.00
#
_symmetry.space_group_name_H-M   'P 1'
#
loop_
_entity.id
_entity.type
_entity.pdbx_description
1 polymer ?
#
loop_
_entity_poly.entity_id
_entity_poly.type
_entity_poly.pdbx_seq_one_letter_code
_entity_poly.pdbx_strand_id
1 'polypeptide(L)'
;MTRKFEHIGAPEARSFIVERLSDDALLGRKGFTMRQSTYVLPYPPSQRSYARDLVAAVCADDLPNRGVRAAQVNLYDIVLDYLDSQGMWEPLCEAEQAATRDELIMMLQDTISVTSVIKPAVERLIGEAECDIAFITGVGETFPYVRTHTLLGEIDTDTPIVLVFPG
;
A
#
# COMPACT_ATOMS: atom_id res chain seq x y z
N MET A 1 15.92 3.56 17.15
CA MET A 1 17.09 3.27 16.29
C MET A 1 16.57 2.53 15.06
N THR A 2 16.51 3.20 13.91
CA THR A 2 15.97 2.63 12.68
C THR A 2 17.05 1.74 12.05
N ARG A 3 16.89 0.41 12.07
CA ARG A 3 17.77 -0.47 11.30
C ARG A 3 17.51 -0.27 9.81
N LYS A 4 18.49 0.21 9.07
CA LYS A 4 18.46 0.16 7.58
C LYS A 4 19.02 -1.20 7.17
N PHE A 5 18.22 -1.96 6.44
CA PHE A 5 18.70 -3.14 5.74
C PHE A 5 19.14 -2.72 4.33
N GLU A 6 20.36 -3.05 3.95
CA GLU A 6 20.85 -2.80 2.58
C GLU A 6 20.07 -3.62 1.53
N HIS A 7 19.49 -4.75 1.97
CA HIS A 7 18.65 -5.60 1.15
C HIS A 7 17.42 -6.04 1.93
N ILE A 8 16.24 -5.72 1.43
CA ILE A 8 14.98 -6.25 1.96
C ILE A 8 14.92 -7.80 1.82
N GLY A 9 15.75 -8.35 0.95
CA GLY A 9 15.92 -9.78 0.69
C GLY A 9 16.74 -10.54 1.71
N ALA A 10 17.38 -9.87 2.66
CA ALA A 10 18.14 -10.56 3.68
C ALA A 10 17.20 -11.36 4.60
N PRO A 11 17.52 -12.62 4.94
CA PRO A 11 16.71 -13.43 5.87
C PRO A 11 16.43 -12.73 7.19
N GLU A 12 17.40 -11.94 7.68
CA GLU A 12 17.27 -11.14 8.90
C GLU A 12 16.24 -10.03 8.76
N ALA A 13 16.08 -9.45 7.56
CA ALA A 13 15.08 -8.42 7.30
C ALA A 13 13.66 -8.99 7.43
N ARG A 14 13.40 -10.16 6.84
CA ARG A 14 12.10 -10.84 6.94
C ARG A 14 11.76 -11.16 8.40
N SER A 15 12.67 -11.78 9.12
CA SER A 15 12.47 -12.13 10.54
C SER A 15 12.20 -10.89 11.40
N PHE A 16 12.95 -9.81 11.18
CA PHE A 16 12.77 -8.56 11.89
C PHE A 16 11.41 -7.91 11.59
N ILE A 17 11.00 -7.91 10.32
CA ILE A 17 9.69 -7.35 9.91
C ILE A 17 8.57 -8.13 10.59
N VAL A 18 8.60 -9.45 10.54
CA VAL A 18 7.58 -10.32 11.13
C VAL A 18 7.52 -10.16 12.65
N GLU A 19 8.67 -10.14 13.33
CA GLU A 19 8.75 -9.92 14.77
C GLU A 19 8.16 -8.54 15.16
N ARG A 20 8.56 -7.50 14.44
CA ARG A 20 8.11 -6.13 14.71
C ARG A 20 6.61 -5.94 14.50
N LEU A 21 6.08 -6.50 13.41
CA LEU A 21 4.66 -6.38 13.06
C LEU A 21 3.75 -7.33 13.85
N SER A 22 4.33 -8.25 14.63
CA SER A 22 3.59 -9.11 15.56
C SER A 22 3.56 -8.55 17.00
N ASP A 23 4.15 -7.38 17.24
CA ASP A 23 4.17 -6.76 18.57
C ASP A 23 2.79 -6.23 18.95
N ASP A 24 2.27 -6.69 20.08
CA ASP A 24 0.95 -6.30 20.59
C ASP A 24 0.79 -4.79 20.83
N ALA A 25 1.89 -4.08 21.12
CA ALA A 25 1.86 -2.63 21.26
C ALA A 25 1.66 -1.94 19.91
N LEU A 26 2.26 -2.48 18.84
CA LEU A 26 2.09 -2.00 17.48
C LEU A 26 0.67 -2.27 16.98
N LEU A 27 0.12 -3.44 17.31
CA LEU A 27 -1.23 -3.87 16.91
C LEU A 27 -2.34 -3.21 17.75
N GLY A 28 -2.01 -2.34 18.71
CA GLY A 28 -2.98 -1.70 19.58
C GLY A 28 -3.66 -2.61 20.61
N ARG A 29 -3.17 -3.85 20.77
CA ARG A 29 -3.75 -4.86 21.67
C ARG A 29 -3.53 -4.57 23.16
N LYS A 30 -2.62 -3.66 23.51
CA LYS A 30 -2.28 -3.28 24.90
C LYS A 30 -3.03 -2.07 25.45
N GLY A 31 -4.19 -1.71 24.88
CA GLY A 31 -5.10 -0.72 25.45
C GLY A 31 -4.68 0.75 25.31
N PHE A 32 -3.56 1.04 24.69
CA PHE A 32 -3.20 2.39 24.28
C PHE A 32 -3.51 2.55 22.79
N THR A 33 -4.66 3.10 22.48
CA THR A 33 -5.02 3.50 21.12
C THR A 33 -4.15 4.71 20.74
N MET A 34 -2.97 4.48 20.23
CA MET A 34 -2.31 5.50 19.43
C MET A 34 -3.17 5.67 18.17
N ARG A 35 -3.74 6.84 17.98
CA ARG A 35 -4.40 7.20 16.72
C ARG A 35 -3.49 6.79 15.57
N GLN A 36 -4.04 6.00 14.66
CA GLN A 36 -3.51 5.64 13.35
C GLN A 36 -1.99 5.45 13.30
N SER A 37 -1.53 4.25 13.57
CA SER A 37 -0.10 3.93 13.46
C SER A 37 0.24 3.60 12.02
N THR A 38 0.96 4.51 11.35
CA THR A 38 1.48 4.27 10.00
C THR A 38 2.97 3.96 10.06
N TYR A 39 3.35 2.85 9.46
CA TYR A 39 4.73 2.40 9.33
C TYR A 39 5.13 2.41 7.87
N VAL A 40 6.39 2.67 7.58
CA VAL A 40 6.92 2.62 6.21
C VAL A 40 7.91 1.48 6.11
N LEU A 41 7.69 0.62 5.13
CA LEU A 41 8.61 -0.43 4.70
C LEU A 41 9.26 -0.01 3.38
N PRO A 42 10.42 0.66 3.44
CA PRO A 42 11.11 1.09 2.24
C PRO A 42 11.83 -0.07 1.57
N TYR A 43 11.87 -0.06 0.24
CA TYR A 43 12.66 -1.01 -0.54
C TYR A 43 13.34 -0.32 -1.73
N PRO A 44 14.57 -0.75 -2.12
CA PRO A 44 15.21 -0.24 -3.32
C PRO A 44 14.38 -0.56 -4.55
N PRO A 45 14.16 0.38 -5.49
CA PRO A 45 13.35 0.13 -6.70
C PRO A 45 13.80 -1.10 -7.51
N SER A 46 15.11 -1.41 -7.49
CA SER A 46 15.69 -2.61 -8.12
C SER A 46 15.24 -3.92 -7.48
N GLN A 47 14.68 -3.89 -6.27
CA GLN A 47 14.21 -5.06 -5.51
C GLN A 47 12.68 -5.14 -5.43
N ARG A 48 11.97 -4.47 -6.32
CA ARG A 48 10.51 -4.41 -6.34
C ARG A 48 9.83 -5.78 -6.33
N SER A 49 10.27 -6.69 -7.21
CA SER A 49 9.70 -8.05 -7.27
C SER A 49 9.90 -8.80 -5.96
N TYR A 50 11.09 -8.65 -5.38
CA TYR A 50 11.40 -9.28 -4.10
C TYR A 50 10.55 -8.69 -2.96
N ALA A 51 10.38 -7.36 -2.92
CA ALA A 51 9.55 -6.70 -1.91
C ALA A 51 8.08 -7.16 -2.00
N ARG A 52 7.56 -7.29 -3.22
CA ARG A 52 6.21 -7.81 -3.46
C ARG A 52 6.06 -9.24 -2.94
N ASP A 53 6.99 -10.13 -3.29
CA ASP A 53 6.93 -11.54 -2.90
C ASP A 53 7.12 -11.71 -1.39
N LEU A 54 7.98 -10.88 -0.76
CA LEU A 54 8.15 -10.83 0.68
C LEU A 54 6.86 -10.42 1.40
N VAL A 55 6.22 -9.33 0.95
CA VAL A 55 4.96 -8.85 1.55
C VAL A 55 3.87 -9.91 1.40
N ALA A 56 3.75 -10.53 0.23
CA ALA A 56 2.79 -11.61 0.01
C ALA A 56 3.00 -12.77 0.98
N ALA A 57 4.24 -13.23 1.17
CA ALA A 57 4.56 -14.31 2.10
C ALA A 57 4.32 -13.91 3.57
N VAL A 58 4.69 -12.69 3.96
CA VAL A 58 4.46 -12.16 5.31
C VAL A 58 2.96 -12.11 5.62
N CYS A 59 2.14 -11.66 4.68
CA CYS A 59 0.68 -11.55 4.86
C CYS A 59 -0.01 -12.92 4.85
N ALA A 60 0.41 -13.83 3.97
CA ALA A 60 -0.26 -15.11 3.78
C ALA A 60 0.15 -16.18 4.83
N ASP A 61 1.41 -16.15 5.27
CA ASP A 61 1.99 -17.23 6.07
C ASP A 61 2.53 -16.74 7.42
N ASP A 62 3.44 -15.75 7.41
CA ASP A 62 4.23 -15.46 8.61
C ASP A 62 3.40 -14.82 9.73
N LEU A 63 2.58 -13.81 9.40
CA LEU A 63 1.74 -13.13 10.38
C LEU A 63 0.57 -14.00 10.84
N PRO A 64 -0.15 -14.74 9.98
CA PRO A 64 -1.16 -15.68 10.40
C PRO A 64 -0.65 -16.76 11.35
N ASN A 65 0.57 -17.29 11.12
CA ASN A 65 1.22 -18.24 12.02
C ASN A 65 1.52 -17.67 13.42
N ARG A 66 1.47 -16.35 13.57
CA ARG A 66 1.60 -15.62 14.84
C ARG A 66 0.26 -15.10 15.38
N GLY A 67 -0.86 -15.51 14.79
CA GLY A 67 -2.19 -15.07 15.19
C GLY A 67 -2.51 -13.62 14.81
N VAL A 68 -1.86 -13.08 13.78
CA VAL A 68 -2.08 -11.72 13.26
C VAL A 68 -2.73 -11.81 11.88
N ARG A 69 -3.94 -11.28 11.74
CA ARG A 69 -4.64 -11.20 10.46
C ARG A 69 -4.10 -10.01 9.67
N ALA A 70 -3.49 -10.27 8.54
CA ALA A 70 -2.94 -9.25 7.67
C ALA A 70 -3.74 -9.14 6.38
N ALA A 71 -3.98 -7.93 5.90
CA ALA A 71 -4.55 -7.66 4.60
C ALA A 71 -3.55 -6.91 3.71
N GLN A 72 -3.63 -7.14 2.41
CA GLN A 72 -2.87 -6.38 1.42
C GLN A 72 -3.83 -5.60 0.54
N VAL A 73 -3.63 -4.29 0.47
CA VAL A 73 -4.38 -3.36 -0.38
C VAL A 73 -3.43 -2.80 -1.42
N ASN A 74 -3.65 -3.13 -2.67
CA ASN A 74 -2.81 -2.66 -3.78
C ASN A 74 -3.45 -1.43 -4.44
N LEU A 75 -2.78 -0.29 -4.35
CA LEU A 75 -3.28 0.96 -4.94
C LEU A 75 -3.41 0.88 -6.46
N TYR A 76 -2.52 0.14 -7.11
CA TYR A 76 -2.57 0.00 -8.57
C TYR A 76 -3.80 -0.78 -9.02
N ASP A 77 -4.17 -1.85 -8.31
CA ASP A 77 -5.38 -2.61 -8.60
C ASP A 77 -6.64 -1.75 -8.40
N ILE A 78 -6.70 -0.92 -7.36
CA ILE A 78 -7.80 0.04 -7.15
C ILE A 78 -7.94 0.98 -8.34
N VAL A 79 -6.82 1.49 -8.86
CA VAL A 79 -6.81 2.37 -10.02
C VAL A 79 -7.33 1.64 -11.25
N LEU A 80 -6.85 0.42 -11.51
CA LEU A 80 -7.28 -0.37 -12.66
C LEU A 80 -8.80 -0.68 -12.59
N ASP A 81 -9.28 -1.13 -11.44
CA ASP A 81 -10.70 -1.43 -11.21
C ASP A 81 -11.57 -0.18 -11.40
N TYR A 82 -11.11 0.96 -10.92
CA TYR A 82 -11.82 2.22 -11.11
C TYR A 82 -11.91 2.62 -12.58
N LEU A 83 -10.79 2.60 -13.30
CA LEU A 83 -10.76 2.94 -14.73
C LEU A 83 -11.62 2.00 -15.56
N ASP A 84 -11.63 0.70 -15.23
CA ASP A 84 -12.48 -0.29 -15.84
C ASP A 84 -13.96 0.02 -15.59
N SER A 85 -14.33 0.28 -14.35
CA SER A 85 -15.69 0.61 -13.93
C SER A 85 -16.25 1.87 -14.61
N GLN A 86 -15.37 2.81 -14.99
CA GLN A 86 -15.74 4.04 -15.70
C GLN A 86 -15.67 3.91 -17.22
N GLY A 87 -15.29 2.73 -17.77
CA GLY A 87 -15.10 2.54 -19.20
C GLY A 87 -13.99 3.39 -19.82
N MET A 88 -12.95 3.69 -19.03
CA MET A 88 -11.89 4.64 -19.40
C MET A 88 -10.77 4.02 -20.24
N TRP A 89 -10.77 2.70 -20.45
CA TRP A 89 -9.66 2.04 -21.17
C TRP A 89 -9.54 2.47 -22.62
N GLU A 90 -10.62 2.44 -23.39
CA GLU A 90 -10.59 2.88 -24.78
C GLU A 90 -10.18 4.36 -24.91
N PRO A 91 -10.80 5.32 -24.18
CA PRO A 91 -10.36 6.70 -24.17
C PRO A 91 -8.90 6.90 -23.79
N LEU A 92 -8.37 6.15 -22.81
CA LEU A 92 -6.96 6.25 -22.40
C LEU A 92 -6.03 5.71 -23.49
N CYS A 93 -6.36 4.57 -24.11
CA CYS A 93 -5.56 4.02 -25.20
C CYS A 93 -5.54 4.94 -26.42
N GLU A 94 -6.64 5.60 -26.74
CA GLU A 94 -6.71 6.60 -27.80
C GLU A 94 -5.86 7.84 -27.46
N ALA A 95 -5.97 8.33 -26.22
CA ALA A 95 -5.20 9.46 -25.72
C ALA A 95 -3.69 9.17 -25.73
N GLU A 96 -3.25 7.95 -25.38
CA GLU A 96 -1.86 7.54 -25.37
C GLU A 96 -1.18 7.69 -26.76
N GLN A 97 -1.95 7.51 -27.83
CA GLN A 97 -1.41 7.63 -29.21
C GLN A 97 -1.13 9.08 -29.62
N ALA A 98 -1.80 10.05 -28.99
CA ALA A 98 -1.75 11.46 -29.38
C ALA A 98 -1.15 12.40 -28.32
N ALA A 99 -1.26 12.03 -27.04
CA ALA A 99 -0.83 12.84 -25.91
C ALA A 99 0.64 12.58 -25.53
N THR A 100 1.26 13.60 -24.97
CA THR A 100 2.55 13.46 -24.30
C THR A 100 2.39 12.73 -22.96
N ARG A 101 3.49 12.23 -22.41
CA ARG A 101 3.50 11.60 -21.08
C ARG A 101 2.93 12.51 -19.99
N ASP A 102 3.27 13.80 -20.03
CA ASP A 102 2.82 14.77 -19.02
C ASP A 102 1.32 15.03 -19.13
N GLU A 103 0.77 15.10 -20.32
CA GLU A 103 -0.67 15.23 -20.55
C GLU A 103 -1.44 14.00 -20.06
N LEU A 104 -0.91 12.78 -20.27
CA LEU A 104 -1.50 11.56 -19.73
C LEU A 104 -1.47 11.53 -18.20
N ILE A 105 -0.36 11.96 -17.58
CA ILE A 105 -0.28 12.07 -16.12
C ILE A 105 -1.31 13.05 -15.59
N MET A 106 -1.47 14.21 -16.21
CA MET A 106 -2.47 15.20 -15.82
C MET A 106 -3.89 14.63 -15.94
N MET A 107 -4.19 13.97 -17.05
CA MET A 107 -5.49 13.31 -17.25
C MET A 107 -5.78 12.28 -16.17
N LEU A 108 -4.80 11.44 -15.80
CA LEU A 108 -4.94 10.45 -14.73
C LEU A 108 -5.10 11.13 -13.37
N GLN A 109 -4.37 12.21 -13.08
CA GLN A 109 -4.52 12.96 -11.84
C GLN A 109 -5.91 13.60 -11.69
N ASP A 110 -6.48 14.10 -12.78
CA ASP A 110 -7.83 14.66 -12.79
C ASP A 110 -8.91 13.58 -12.66
N THR A 111 -8.67 12.41 -13.22
CA THR A 111 -9.62 11.28 -13.20
C THR A 111 -9.57 10.54 -11.87
N ILE A 112 -8.37 10.32 -11.30
CA ILE A 112 -8.14 9.50 -10.11
C ILE A 112 -7.92 10.39 -8.89
N SER A 113 -9.02 10.83 -8.30
CA SER A 113 -8.97 11.62 -7.07
C SER A 113 -8.59 10.76 -5.87
N VAL A 114 -7.57 11.19 -5.11
CA VAL A 114 -7.19 10.52 -3.86
C VAL A 114 -8.35 10.52 -2.87
N THR A 115 -9.00 11.66 -2.69
CA THR A 115 -10.05 11.85 -1.70
C THR A 115 -11.36 11.12 -2.05
N SER A 116 -11.77 11.12 -3.33
CA SER A 116 -13.07 10.59 -3.72
C SER A 116 -13.01 9.17 -4.31
N VAL A 117 -11.85 8.68 -4.72
CA VAL A 117 -11.67 7.36 -5.33
C VAL A 117 -10.80 6.45 -4.47
N ILE A 118 -9.55 6.85 -4.23
CA ILE A 118 -8.56 5.97 -3.60
C ILE A 118 -8.86 5.78 -2.12
N LYS A 119 -9.06 6.88 -1.37
CA LYS A 119 -9.34 6.82 0.07
C LYS A 119 -10.53 5.92 0.41
N PRO A 120 -11.74 6.12 -0.17
CA PRO A 120 -12.89 5.28 0.16
C PRO A 120 -12.68 3.80 -0.20
N ALA A 121 -11.96 3.52 -1.31
CA ALA A 121 -11.66 2.15 -1.71
C ALA A 121 -10.70 1.46 -0.72
N VAL A 122 -9.65 2.17 -0.27
CA VAL A 122 -8.70 1.66 0.73
C VAL A 122 -9.41 1.39 2.05
N GLU A 123 -10.18 2.35 2.56
CA GLU A 123 -10.90 2.21 3.84
C GLU A 123 -11.92 1.06 3.79
N ARG A 124 -12.66 0.92 2.68
CA ARG A 124 -13.58 -0.18 2.47
C ARG A 124 -12.86 -1.53 2.47
N LEU A 125 -11.78 -1.68 1.71
CA LEU A 125 -11.02 -2.93 1.63
C LEU A 125 -10.39 -3.33 2.97
N ILE A 126 -9.88 -2.37 3.75
CA ILE A 126 -9.38 -2.62 5.10
C ILE A 126 -10.51 -3.07 6.02
N GLY A 127 -11.67 -2.40 5.97
CA GLY A 127 -12.84 -2.75 6.78
C GLY A 127 -13.41 -4.13 6.44
N GLU A 128 -13.53 -4.46 5.16
CA GLU A 128 -14.03 -5.77 4.69
C GLU A 128 -13.09 -6.93 5.05
N ALA A 129 -11.77 -6.66 5.12
CA ALA A 129 -10.77 -7.67 5.47
C ALA A 129 -10.78 -8.04 6.96
N GLU A 130 -11.38 -7.24 7.84
CA GLU A 130 -11.37 -7.44 9.30
C GLU A 130 -9.97 -7.79 9.83
N CYS A 131 -8.94 -7.09 9.35
CA CYS A 131 -7.54 -7.39 9.63
C CYS A 131 -7.01 -6.64 10.85
N ASP A 132 -5.96 -7.19 11.45
CA ASP A 132 -5.25 -6.56 12.57
C ASP A 132 -4.18 -5.58 12.07
N ILE A 133 -3.75 -5.72 10.80
CA ILE A 133 -2.78 -4.85 10.12
C ILE A 133 -3.03 -4.86 8.61
N ALA A 134 -2.87 -3.72 7.95
CA ALA A 134 -3.03 -3.58 6.52
C ALA A 134 -1.73 -3.13 5.83
N PHE A 135 -1.35 -3.81 4.75
CA PHE A 135 -0.23 -3.42 3.90
C PHE A 135 -0.76 -2.67 2.68
N ILE A 136 -0.29 -1.44 2.49
CA ILE A 136 -0.57 -0.66 1.27
C ILE A 136 0.61 -0.84 0.32
N THR A 137 0.33 -1.42 -0.85
CA THR A 137 1.28 -1.71 -1.92
C THR A 137 0.89 -0.99 -3.22
N GLY A 138 1.67 -1.14 -4.29
CA GLY A 138 1.37 -0.50 -5.58
C GLY A 138 1.70 1.00 -5.64
N VAL A 139 2.41 1.53 -4.64
CA VAL A 139 2.77 2.94 -4.55
C VAL A 139 3.66 3.39 -5.71
N GLY A 140 4.63 2.57 -6.10
CA GLY A 140 5.54 2.89 -7.20
C GLY A 140 4.85 2.89 -8.56
N GLU A 141 3.84 2.05 -8.74
CA GLU A 141 3.06 1.91 -9.95
C GLU A 141 2.08 3.07 -10.14
N THR A 142 1.59 3.64 -9.05
CA THR A 142 0.63 4.74 -9.08
C THR A 142 1.29 6.12 -9.07
N PHE A 143 2.60 6.20 -8.87
CA PHE A 143 3.34 7.45 -8.98
C PHE A 143 3.51 7.85 -10.46
N PRO A 144 3.32 9.14 -10.85
CA PRO A 144 3.09 10.30 -9.98
C PRO A 144 1.63 10.74 -9.86
N TYR A 145 0.65 9.99 -10.33
CA TYR A 145 -0.75 10.42 -10.31
C TYR A 145 -1.45 10.19 -8.97
N VAL A 146 -1.01 9.24 -8.14
CA VAL A 146 -1.44 9.12 -6.74
C VAL A 146 -0.32 9.60 -5.81
N ARG A 147 -0.60 10.64 -5.03
CA ARG A 147 0.35 11.19 -4.06
C ARG A 147 0.14 10.53 -2.70
N THR A 148 1.05 9.66 -2.34
CA THR A 148 0.97 8.82 -1.14
C THR A 148 0.87 9.62 0.16
N HIS A 149 1.56 10.76 0.27
CA HIS A 149 1.47 11.60 1.46
C HIS A 149 0.07 12.20 1.65
N THR A 150 -0.62 12.54 0.57
CA THR A 150 -2.02 12.99 0.63
C THR A 150 -2.92 11.86 1.10
N LEU A 151 -2.73 10.65 0.54
CA LEU A 151 -3.49 9.47 0.93
C LEU A 151 -3.35 9.16 2.42
N LEU A 152 -2.11 9.10 2.93
CA LEU A 152 -1.85 8.78 4.34
C LEU A 152 -2.40 9.84 5.31
N GLY A 153 -2.45 11.10 4.87
CA GLY A 153 -3.04 12.18 5.66
C GLY A 153 -4.57 12.16 5.71
N GLU A 154 -5.21 11.46 4.78
CA GLU A 154 -6.67 11.45 4.63
C GLU A 154 -7.32 10.13 5.06
N ILE A 155 -6.61 8.99 5.04
CA ILE A 155 -7.16 7.70 5.48
C ILE A 155 -7.58 7.79 6.95
N ASP A 156 -8.82 7.37 7.22
CA ASP A 156 -9.37 7.27 8.56
C ASP A 156 -9.67 5.79 8.88
N THR A 157 -8.78 5.16 9.64
CA THR A 157 -8.89 3.77 10.07
C THR A 157 -8.18 3.54 11.39
N ASP A 158 -8.74 2.70 12.24
CA ASP A 158 -8.10 2.26 13.49
C ASP A 158 -7.06 1.15 13.24
N THR A 159 -7.08 0.53 12.04
CA THR A 159 -6.15 -0.54 11.68
C THR A 159 -4.76 0.04 11.39
N PRO A 160 -3.70 -0.46 12.03
CA PRO A 160 -2.33 -0.10 11.69
C PRO A 160 -2.01 -0.33 10.21
N ILE A 161 -1.32 0.63 9.60
CA ILE A 161 -0.95 0.59 8.18
C ILE A 161 0.55 0.41 8.02
N VAL A 162 0.95 -0.48 7.13
CA VAL A 162 2.33 -0.61 6.62
C VAL A 162 2.36 -0.17 5.16
N LEU A 163 2.97 0.98 4.91
CA LEU A 163 3.19 1.47 3.56
C LEU A 163 4.44 0.83 2.96
N VAL A 164 4.29 0.09 1.88
CA VAL A 164 5.40 -0.52 1.13
C VAL A 164 5.85 0.45 0.06
N PHE A 165 6.98 1.10 0.28
CA PHE A 165 7.40 2.28 -0.46
C PHE A 165 8.73 2.09 -1.20
N PRO A 166 8.81 2.38 -2.52
CA PRO A 166 10.08 2.41 -3.26
C PRO A 166 10.89 3.67 -2.89
N GLY A 167 12.05 3.47 -2.23
CA GLY A 167 12.87 4.61 -1.79
C GLY A 167 14.22 4.24 -1.22
#